data_ee5762e23bdd18c70448a4899f8a2a00
#
_entry.id   ee5762e23bdd18c70448a4899f8a2a00
#
_cell.length_a   1.000
_cell.length_b   1.000
_cell.length_c   1.000
_cell.angle_alpha   90.00
_cell.angle_beta   90.00
_cell.angle_gamma   90.00
#
_symmetry.space_group_name_H-M   'P 1'
#
loop_
_entity.id
_entity.type
_entity.pdbx_description
1 polymer ?
#
loop_
_entity_poly.entity_id
_entity_poly.type
_entity_poly.pdbx_seq_one_letter_code
_entity_poly.pdbx_strand_id
1 'polypeptide(L)'
;MRKNPFLLLLLFWLAGVPAWAHGGEDHGAAKAATPAGATYFSAAAASEQFEVLLRYSPLKPGGDADMRVFLSDFATNAPIKGAQFVFTSPEDPKLKFKTTEKGPGEYLVETTFPAKKAYSLTVQVTAGDRADLLLLEGIAVGKELPVAAAPAAAAPSIFSSWKTILALVGAFVLGIGLTAALLRRRRSEAPLTSEKVLTASRRSPLP
;
A
#
# COMPACT_ATOMS: atom_id res chain seq x y z
N MET A 1 30.38 -33.49 -21.59
CA MET A 1 29.69 -32.62 -20.63
C MET A 1 28.18 -32.77 -20.82
N ARG A 2 27.52 -33.53 -19.97
CA ARG A 2 26.04 -33.73 -20.02
C ARG A 2 25.38 -32.52 -19.41
N LYS A 3 24.76 -31.67 -20.23
CA LYS A 3 23.93 -30.54 -19.81
C LYS A 3 22.71 -31.15 -19.11
N ASN A 4 22.56 -30.91 -17.79
CA ASN A 4 21.40 -31.35 -17.02
C ASN A 4 20.22 -30.39 -17.30
N PRO A 5 19.22 -30.77 -18.12
CA PRO A 5 18.08 -29.90 -18.42
C PRO A 5 17.20 -29.63 -17.19
N PHE A 6 17.33 -30.46 -16.15
CA PHE A 6 16.58 -30.31 -14.91
C PHE A 6 17.00 -29.09 -14.08
N LEU A 7 18.27 -28.68 -14.15
CA LEU A 7 18.79 -27.51 -13.44
C LEU A 7 18.26 -26.21 -14.08
N LEU A 8 18.12 -26.21 -15.40
CA LEU A 8 17.56 -25.07 -16.15
C LEU A 8 16.06 -24.89 -15.88
N LEU A 9 15.32 -25.97 -15.73
CA LEU A 9 13.87 -25.93 -15.41
C LEU A 9 13.62 -25.41 -13.99
N LEU A 10 14.48 -25.76 -13.03
CA LEU A 10 14.40 -25.29 -11.65
C LEU A 10 14.69 -23.78 -11.54
N LEU A 11 15.66 -23.28 -12.33
CA LEU A 11 15.97 -21.84 -12.37
C LEU A 11 14.85 -20.98 -12.99
N PHE A 12 14.10 -21.54 -13.94
CA PHE A 12 12.99 -20.84 -14.58
C PHE A 12 11.76 -20.71 -13.64
N TRP A 13 11.60 -21.64 -12.68
CA TRP A 13 10.52 -21.59 -11.70
C TRP A 13 10.76 -20.58 -10.57
N LEU A 14 12.03 -20.22 -10.29
CA LEU A 14 12.37 -19.20 -9.29
C LEU A 14 12.26 -17.75 -9.80
N ALA A 15 12.19 -17.53 -11.10
CA ALA A 15 12.15 -16.20 -11.71
C ALA A 15 10.74 -15.59 -11.81
N GLY A 16 9.71 -16.34 -11.43
CA GLY A 16 8.30 -15.93 -11.56
C GLY A 16 7.69 -15.30 -10.33
N VAL A 17 8.37 -14.38 -9.63
CA VAL A 17 7.72 -13.55 -8.61
C VAL A 17 7.09 -12.37 -9.34
N PRO A 18 5.74 -12.24 -9.40
CA PRO A 18 5.14 -11.02 -9.94
C PRO A 18 5.53 -9.87 -9.02
N ALA A 19 6.40 -8.99 -9.49
CA ALA A 19 6.62 -7.69 -8.88
C ALA A 19 5.33 -6.88 -9.09
N TRP A 20 4.51 -6.79 -8.07
CA TRP A 20 3.40 -5.84 -8.05
C TRP A 20 4.02 -4.46 -7.79
N ALA A 21 4.47 -3.82 -8.86
CA ALA A 21 4.74 -2.39 -8.85
C ALA A 21 3.38 -1.69 -8.72
N HIS A 22 3.07 -1.18 -7.53
CA HIS A 22 2.02 -0.20 -7.34
C HIS A 22 2.46 1.11 -8.01
N GLY A 23 2.40 1.13 -9.32
CA GLY A 23 2.51 2.34 -10.12
C GLY A 23 1.12 2.74 -10.56
N GLY A 24 0.42 3.48 -9.72
CA GLY A 24 -0.83 4.14 -10.00
C GLY A 24 -0.75 5.51 -9.37
N GLU A 25 -0.01 6.41 -9.98
CA GLU A 25 -0.10 7.83 -9.69
C GLU A 25 -1.41 8.35 -10.28
N ASP A 26 -2.47 8.23 -9.50
CA ASP A 26 -3.73 8.92 -9.77
C ASP A 26 -3.59 10.33 -9.18
N HIS A 27 -3.13 11.28 -10.00
CA HIS A 27 -3.04 12.71 -9.66
C HIS A 27 -4.41 13.41 -9.64
N GLY A 28 -5.49 12.67 -9.59
CA GLY A 28 -6.78 13.16 -9.16
C GLY A 28 -6.75 13.36 -7.65
N ALA A 29 -7.15 14.56 -7.18
CA ALA A 29 -7.25 14.91 -5.77
C ALA A 29 -7.85 13.74 -4.98
N ALA A 30 -6.97 12.92 -4.40
CA ALA A 30 -7.37 11.74 -3.66
C ALA A 30 -8.20 12.24 -2.49
N LYS A 31 -9.50 11.98 -2.54
CA LYS A 31 -10.40 12.18 -1.42
C LYS A 31 -9.81 11.41 -0.25
N ALA A 32 -9.10 12.11 0.64
CA ALA A 32 -8.33 11.50 1.70
C ALA A 32 -9.28 10.66 2.56
N ALA A 33 -9.24 9.36 2.38
CA ALA A 33 -10.03 8.44 3.19
C ALA A 33 -9.49 8.52 4.62
N THR A 34 -10.35 8.85 5.58
CA THR A 34 -9.98 8.87 6.99
C THR A 34 -9.59 7.45 7.41
N PRO A 35 -8.34 7.21 7.87
CA PRO A 35 -7.90 5.90 8.30
C PRO A 35 -8.75 5.37 9.47
N ALA A 36 -8.93 4.07 9.55
CA ALA A 36 -9.56 3.46 10.72
C ALA A 36 -8.72 3.74 11.98
N GLY A 37 -9.37 4.21 13.06
CA GLY A 37 -8.69 4.61 14.29
C GLY A 37 -8.11 6.03 14.28
N ALA A 38 -8.37 6.83 13.24
CA ALA A 38 -8.03 8.25 13.26
C ALA A 38 -8.83 8.98 14.36
N THR A 39 -8.18 9.96 14.99
CA THR A 39 -8.81 10.78 16.04
C THR A 39 -9.47 12.05 15.49
N TYR A 40 -9.30 12.32 14.20
CA TYR A 40 -9.81 13.50 13.48
C TYR A 40 -10.06 13.17 12.01
N PHE A 41 -10.89 13.97 11.39
CA PHE A 41 -11.01 14.05 9.93
C PHE A 41 -9.97 15.00 9.35
N SER A 42 -9.58 14.81 8.10
CA SER A 42 -8.72 15.74 7.40
C SER A 42 -9.17 15.95 5.96
N ALA A 43 -8.92 17.15 5.45
CA ALA A 43 -9.02 17.50 4.03
C ALA A 43 -7.76 18.29 3.67
N ALA A 44 -7.22 18.06 2.49
CA ALA A 44 -6.01 18.73 2.04
C ALA A 44 -6.21 19.25 0.62
N ALA A 45 -5.54 20.36 0.32
CA ALA A 45 -5.43 20.90 -1.02
C ALA A 45 -4.05 21.55 -1.20
N ALA A 46 -3.54 21.50 -2.40
CA ALA A 46 -2.26 22.11 -2.74
C ALA A 46 -2.38 22.93 -4.04
N SER A 47 -1.59 23.96 -4.13
CA SER A 47 -1.35 24.75 -5.33
C SER A 47 0.16 24.80 -5.60
N GLU A 48 0.60 25.57 -6.58
CA GLU A 48 2.03 25.79 -6.81
C GLU A 48 2.72 26.61 -5.72
N GLN A 49 1.94 27.34 -4.90
CA GLN A 49 2.46 28.24 -3.87
C GLN A 49 2.24 27.72 -2.45
N PHE A 50 1.10 27.07 -2.20
CA PHE A 50 0.65 26.72 -0.86
C PHE A 50 0.19 25.28 -0.77
N GLU A 51 0.40 24.69 0.39
CA GLU A 51 -0.26 23.46 0.83
C GLU A 51 -1.11 23.78 2.06
N VAL A 52 -2.38 23.38 2.02
CA VAL A 52 -3.35 23.56 3.11
C VAL A 52 -3.82 22.19 3.59
N LEU A 53 -3.67 21.92 4.87
CA LEU A 53 -4.23 20.76 5.55
C LEU A 53 -5.24 21.23 6.60
N LEU A 54 -6.50 20.87 6.42
CA LEU A 54 -7.57 21.08 7.40
C LEU A 54 -7.74 19.83 8.24
N ARG A 55 -7.76 19.98 9.58
CA ARG A 55 -8.09 18.92 10.54
C ARG A 55 -9.26 19.33 11.42
N TYR A 56 -10.18 18.40 11.68
CA TYR A 56 -11.35 18.67 12.51
C TYR A 56 -11.87 17.40 13.20
N SER A 57 -12.41 17.55 14.40
CA SER A 57 -13.13 16.51 15.12
C SER A 57 -14.52 16.29 14.50
N PRO A 58 -15.25 15.21 14.82
CA PRO A 58 -16.61 15.01 14.33
C PRO A 58 -17.49 16.24 14.54
N LEU A 59 -17.96 16.84 13.45
CA LEU A 59 -18.77 18.04 13.43
C LEU A 59 -20.26 17.70 13.62
N LYS A 60 -20.95 18.45 14.48
CA LYS A 60 -22.39 18.32 14.69
C LYS A 60 -23.14 19.41 13.94
N PRO A 61 -24.29 19.09 13.30
CA PRO A 61 -25.14 20.13 12.70
C PRO A 61 -25.59 21.13 13.77
N GLY A 62 -25.46 22.42 13.47
CA GLY A 62 -25.83 23.52 14.38
C GLY A 62 -24.90 23.72 15.58
N GLY A 63 -23.84 22.92 15.73
CA GLY A 63 -22.84 23.07 16.77
C GLY A 63 -21.63 23.88 16.30
N ASP A 64 -20.84 24.35 17.27
CA ASP A 64 -19.58 25.03 16.98
C ASP A 64 -18.59 24.07 16.34
N ALA A 65 -17.95 24.51 15.29
CA ALA A 65 -16.96 23.78 14.53
C ALA A 65 -15.60 24.46 14.66
N ASP A 66 -14.75 23.90 15.51
CA ASP A 66 -13.36 24.30 15.67
C ASP A 66 -12.48 23.43 14.79
N MET A 67 -11.95 24.05 13.73
CA MET A 67 -11.12 23.35 12.76
C MET A 67 -9.71 23.93 12.78
N ARG A 68 -8.70 23.08 12.63
CA ARG A 68 -7.30 23.53 12.52
C ARG A 68 -6.85 23.47 11.09
N VAL A 69 -6.33 24.60 10.61
CA VAL A 69 -5.69 24.73 9.31
C VAL A 69 -4.19 24.82 9.51
N PHE A 70 -3.47 23.99 8.79
CA PHE A 70 -2.01 24.07 8.66
C PHE A 70 -1.69 24.58 7.26
N LEU A 71 -0.94 25.65 7.19
CA LEU A 71 -0.50 26.30 5.95
C LEU A 71 1.01 26.22 5.81
N SER A 72 1.48 25.67 4.72
CA SER A 72 2.89 25.59 4.37
C SER A 72 3.16 26.08 2.94
N ASP A 73 4.39 26.45 2.71
CA ASP A 73 4.92 26.71 1.37
C ASP A 73 5.06 25.39 0.62
N PHE A 74 4.52 25.31 -0.58
CA PHE A 74 4.48 24.05 -1.35
C PHE A 74 5.87 23.51 -1.69
N ALA A 75 6.82 24.37 -2.02
CA ALA A 75 8.14 23.93 -2.46
C ALA A 75 9.06 23.53 -1.31
N THR A 76 8.91 24.18 -0.13
CA THR A 76 9.84 24.03 0.99
C THR A 76 9.23 23.35 2.21
N ASN A 77 7.91 23.16 2.24
CA ASN A 77 7.14 22.73 3.41
C ASN A 77 7.31 23.66 4.63
N ALA A 78 7.83 24.85 4.45
CA ALA A 78 8.00 25.80 5.53
C ALA A 78 6.65 26.35 6.00
N PRO A 79 6.36 26.42 7.32
CA PRO A 79 5.12 26.96 7.83
C PRO A 79 5.03 28.46 7.55
N ILE A 80 3.87 28.92 7.08
CA ILE A 80 3.62 30.33 6.71
C ILE A 80 2.86 31.02 7.83
N LYS A 81 3.41 32.13 8.33
CA LYS A 81 2.83 33.01 9.36
C LYS A 81 2.11 34.19 8.73
N GLY A 82 1.17 34.76 9.49
CA GLY A 82 0.52 36.04 9.12
C GLY A 82 -0.35 35.93 7.87
N ALA A 83 -0.75 34.72 7.46
CA ALA A 83 -1.62 34.56 6.32
C ALA A 83 -3.07 34.97 6.66
N GLN A 84 -3.73 35.52 5.67
CA GLN A 84 -5.15 35.88 5.71
C GLN A 84 -5.93 34.81 4.90
N PHE A 85 -7.09 34.41 5.44
CA PHE A 85 -7.95 33.43 4.82
C PHE A 85 -9.34 34.02 4.58
N VAL A 86 -9.90 33.73 3.41
CA VAL A 86 -11.31 33.93 3.12
C VAL A 86 -11.89 32.59 2.74
N PHE A 87 -12.79 32.05 3.59
CA PHE A 87 -13.49 30.80 3.36
C PHE A 87 -14.87 31.06 2.79
N THR A 88 -15.26 30.30 1.78
CA THR A 88 -16.63 30.27 1.24
C THR A 88 -17.04 28.82 1.01
N SER A 89 -18.34 28.53 1.09
CA SER A 89 -18.88 27.22 0.76
C SER A 89 -19.93 27.35 -0.34
N PRO A 90 -19.78 26.65 -1.47
CA PRO A 90 -20.80 26.62 -2.51
C PRO A 90 -22.14 26.08 -2.01
N GLU A 91 -22.12 25.14 -1.07
CA GLU A 91 -23.32 24.50 -0.51
C GLU A 91 -24.10 25.41 0.44
N ASP A 92 -23.44 26.43 1.02
CA ASP A 92 -24.08 27.43 1.86
C ASP A 92 -23.23 28.73 1.89
N PRO A 93 -23.52 29.68 1.00
CA PRO A 93 -22.79 30.96 0.93
C PRO A 93 -22.98 31.86 2.15
N LYS A 94 -23.91 31.52 3.06
CA LYS A 94 -24.16 32.31 4.28
C LYS A 94 -23.25 31.95 5.42
N LEU A 95 -22.48 30.87 5.33
CA LEU A 95 -21.53 30.49 6.35
C LEU A 95 -20.54 31.61 6.63
N LYS A 96 -20.29 31.83 7.92
CA LYS A 96 -19.30 32.80 8.39
C LYS A 96 -18.17 32.04 9.03
N PHE A 97 -16.96 32.44 8.68
CA PHE A 97 -15.75 31.84 9.20
C PHE A 97 -14.94 32.91 9.91
N LYS A 98 -14.43 32.55 11.08
CA LYS A 98 -13.49 33.36 11.84
C LYS A 98 -12.17 32.64 11.90
N THR A 99 -11.08 33.28 11.52
CA THR A 99 -9.74 32.71 11.52
C THR A 99 -8.87 33.40 12.55
N THR A 100 -8.13 32.61 13.32
CA THR A 100 -7.19 33.10 14.34
C THR A 100 -5.88 32.35 14.23
N GLU A 101 -4.75 33.02 14.05
CA GLU A 101 -3.43 32.40 14.07
C GLU A 101 -3.11 31.89 15.48
N LYS A 102 -2.69 30.62 15.61
CA LYS A 102 -2.31 29.98 16.87
C LYS A 102 -0.80 29.76 16.98
N GLY A 103 -0.12 29.69 15.86
CA GLY A 103 1.31 29.49 15.79
C GLY A 103 1.83 29.57 14.35
N PRO A 104 3.11 29.34 14.14
CA PRO A 104 3.68 29.36 12.78
C PRO A 104 2.98 28.37 11.87
N GLY A 105 2.25 28.87 10.88
CA GLY A 105 1.51 28.05 9.93
C GLY A 105 0.29 27.32 10.51
N GLU A 106 -0.09 27.58 11.76
CA GLU A 106 -1.26 26.98 12.40
C GLU A 106 -2.34 28.02 12.67
N TYR A 107 -3.54 27.78 12.18
CA TYR A 107 -4.69 28.68 12.29
C TYR A 107 -5.91 27.90 12.81
N LEU A 108 -6.65 28.51 13.72
CA LEU A 108 -7.98 28.06 14.15
C LEU A 108 -9.02 28.68 13.25
N VAL A 109 -9.90 27.87 12.70
CA VAL A 109 -11.06 28.32 11.91
C VAL A 109 -12.32 27.90 12.65
N GLU A 110 -13.11 28.89 13.06
CA GLU A 110 -14.36 28.74 13.79
C GLU A 110 -15.54 29.02 12.86
N THR A 111 -16.54 28.15 12.87
CA THR A 111 -17.79 28.29 12.09
C THR A 111 -18.90 27.43 12.70
N THR A 112 -20.12 27.52 12.13
CA THR A 112 -21.23 26.63 12.47
C THR A 112 -21.89 26.12 11.22
N PHE A 113 -21.89 24.80 11.00
CA PHE A 113 -22.53 24.17 9.88
C PHE A 113 -24.00 23.82 10.20
N PRO A 114 -25.00 24.34 9.47
CA PRO A 114 -26.40 24.16 9.86
C PRO A 114 -26.97 22.78 9.55
N ALA A 115 -26.42 22.04 8.60
CA ALA A 115 -27.03 20.80 8.12
C ALA A 115 -26.05 19.62 8.10
N LYS A 116 -26.58 18.40 8.28
CA LYS A 116 -25.85 17.15 8.15
C LYS A 116 -25.65 16.81 6.67
N LYS A 117 -24.53 17.22 6.12
CA LYS A 117 -24.08 16.91 4.75
C LYS A 117 -22.57 17.06 4.60
N ALA A 118 -22.04 16.72 3.45
CA ALA A 118 -20.67 17.10 3.10
C ALA A 118 -20.67 18.55 2.56
N TYR A 119 -19.65 19.28 2.96
CA TYR A 119 -19.38 20.62 2.45
C TYR A 119 -18.05 20.66 1.72
N SER A 120 -17.93 21.54 0.75
CA SER A 120 -16.68 21.95 0.14
C SER A 120 -16.36 23.37 0.59
N LEU A 121 -15.10 23.65 0.84
CA LEU A 121 -14.65 25.00 1.20
C LEU A 121 -13.68 25.51 0.15
N THR A 122 -14.05 26.58 -0.51
CA THR A 122 -13.11 27.35 -1.30
C THR A 122 -12.34 28.28 -0.35
N VAL A 123 -11.03 28.16 -0.35
CA VAL A 123 -10.13 28.87 0.55
C VAL A 123 -9.25 29.80 -0.25
N GLN A 124 -9.46 31.10 -0.15
CA GLN A 124 -8.52 32.08 -0.65
C GLN A 124 -7.50 32.34 0.45
N VAL A 125 -6.23 32.12 0.12
CA VAL A 125 -5.09 32.32 1.00
C VAL A 125 -4.32 33.56 0.48
N THR A 126 -3.96 34.45 1.38
CA THR A 126 -3.08 35.59 1.06
C THR A 126 -1.95 35.66 2.10
N ALA A 127 -0.71 35.58 1.66
CA ALA A 127 0.48 35.59 2.51
C ALA A 127 1.57 36.50 1.89
N GLY A 128 1.74 37.70 2.43
CA GLY A 128 2.59 38.71 1.85
C GLY A 128 2.04 39.16 0.48
N ASP A 129 2.85 39.03 -0.54
CA ASP A 129 2.55 39.38 -1.93
C ASP A 129 1.98 38.21 -2.74
N ARG A 130 1.85 37.03 -2.12
CA ARG A 130 1.32 35.79 -2.74
C ARG A 130 -0.14 35.60 -2.37
N ALA A 131 -0.96 35.23 -3.34
CA ALA A 131 -2.34 34.83 -3.11
C ALA A 131 -2.72 33.65 -4.03
N ASP A 132 -3.55 32.77 -3.51
CA ASP A 132 -4.03 31.61 -4.27
C ASP A 132 -5.40 31.18 -3.78
N LEU A 133 -6.07 30.31 -4.58
CA LEU A 133 -7.38 29.78 -4.31
C LEU A 133 -7.31 28.24 -4.29
N LEU A 134 -7.66 27.64 -3.16
CA LEU A 134 -7.64 26.20 -2.97
C LEU A 134 -9.04 25.68 -2.67
N LEU A 135 -9.33 24.44 -3.08
CA LEU A 135 -10.59 23.77 -2.81
C LEU A 135 -10.37 22.60 -1.84
N LEU A 136 -10.99 22.70 -0.67
CA LEU A 136 -11.05 21.62 0.31
C LEU A 136 -12.38 20.90 0.21
N GLU A 137 -12.36 19.64 -0.19
CA GLU A 137 -13.56 18.86 -0.40
C GLU A 137 -13.82 17.85 0.75
N GLY A 138 -15.07 17.47 0.90
CA GLY A 138 -15.47 16.35 1.73
C GLY A 138 -15.48 16.63 3.25
N ILE A 139 -15.68 17.88 3.66
CA ILE A 139 -15.89 18.22 5.06
C ILE A 139 -17.22 17.62 5.52
N ALA A 140 -17.15 16.52 6.25
CA ALA A 140 -18.33 15.72 6.60
C ALA A 140 -18.93 16.18 7.93
N VAL A 141 -20.12 16.76 7.90
CA VAL A 141 -20.88 17.16 9.08
C VAL A 141 -21.86 16.06 9.48
N GLY A 142 -21.88 15.70 10.76
CA GLY A 142 -22.72 14.62 11.30
C GLY A 142 -22.22 13.21 10.96
N LYS A 143 -20.95 13.07 10.63
CA LYS A 143 -20.26 11.80 10.44
C LYS A 143 -19.39 11.48 11.65
N GLU A 144 -19.43 10.24 12.09
CA GLU A 144 -18.53 9.74 13.13
C GLU A 144 -17.22 9.23 12.52
N LEU A 145 -16.17 9.24 13.32
CA LEU A 145 -14.89 8.67 12.92
C LEU A 145 -15.01 7.15 12.74
N PRO A 146 -14.39 6.57 11.72
CA PRO A 146 -14.37 5.13 11.56
C PRO A 146 -13.66 4.50 12.76
N VAL A 147 -14.39 3.69 13.52
CA VAL A 147 -13.81 2.90 14.60
C VAL A 147 -12.83 1.91 13.97
N ALA A 148 -11.62 1.83 14.53
CA ALA A 148 -10.72 0.75 14.15
C ALA A 148 -11.45 -0.57 14.40
N ALA A 149 -11.71 -1.33 13.35
CA ALA A 149 -12.16 -2.70 13.54
C ALA A 149 -11.13 -3.37 14.45
N ALA A 150 -11.61 -4.03 15.52
CA ALA A 150 -10.74 -4.85 16.34
C ALA A 150 -9.90 -5.71 15.38
N PRO A 151 -8.57 -5.81 15.57
CA PRO A 151 -7.73 -6.55 14.65
C PRO A 151 -8.38 -7.92 14.47
N ALA A 152 -8.81 -8.20 13.24
CA ALA A 152 -9.37 -9.50 12.89
C ALA A 152 -8.36 -10.50 13.43
N ALA A 153 -8.81 -11.40 14.31
CA ALA A 153 -7.95 -12.40 14.93
C ALA A 153 -7.11 -12.97 13.81
N ALA A 154 -5.79 -12.76 13.89
CA ALA A 154 -4.87 -13.11 12.80
C ALA A 154 -5.19 -14.53 12.40
N ALA A 155 -5.60 -14.73 11.15
CA ALA A 155 -5.90 -16.07 10.65
C ALA A 155 -4.70 -16.95 11.02
N PRO A 156 -4.90 -18.11 11.66
CA PRO A 156 -3.80 -18.90 12.14
C PRO A 156 -2.87 -19.17 10.96
N SER A 157 -1.66 -18.61 11.02
CA SER A 157 -0.71 -18.84 9.95
C SER A 157 -0.47 -20.33 9.88
N ILE A 158 -0.57 -20.90 8.68
CA ILE A 158 -0.32 -22.35 8.46
C ILE A 158 1.07 -22.76 8.97
N PHE A 159 1.98 -21.80 9.21
CA PHE A 159 3.31 -22.00 9.77
C PHE A 159 3.39 -21.83 11.29
N SER A 160 2.29 -21.43 11.98
CA SER A 160 2.32 -21.23 13.43
C SER A 160 2.30 -22.55 14.23
N SER A 161 1.97 -23.66 13.58
CA SER A 161 1.99 -24.99 14.20
C SER A 161 3.29 -25.73 13.87
N TRP A 162 4.06 -26.05 14.89
CA TRP A 162 5.27 -26.88 14.76
C TRP A 162 4.98 -28.21 14.06
N LYS A 163 3.75 -28.74 14.20
CA LYS A 163 3.27 -29.94 13.51
C LYS A 163 3.25 -29.76 11.99
N THR A 164 2.89 -28.60 11.49
CA THR A 164 2.89 -28.29 10.05
C THR A 164 4.31 -28.21 9.51
N ILE A 165 5.25 -27.65 10.28
CA ILE A 165 6.67 -27.62 9.92
C ILE A 165 7.24 -29.03 9.85
N LEU A 166 6.94 -29.89 10.84
CA LEU A 166 7.33 -31.29 10.83
C LEU A 166 6.75 -32.07 9.65
N ALA A 167 5.48 -31.84 9.30
CA ALA A 167 4.85 -32.46 8.15
C ALA A 167 5.53 -32.06 6.83
N LEU A 168 5.89 -30.79 6.68
CA LEU A 168 6.62 -30.27 5.52
C LEU A 168 8.03 -30.87 5.40
N VAL A 169 8.77 -30.93 6.51
CA VAL A 169 10.10 -31.56 6.57
C VAL A 169 10.00 -33.06 6.25
N GLY A 170 9.01 -33.75 6.82
CA GLY A 170 8.75 -35.15 6.53
C GLY A 170 8.45 -35.43 5.07
N ALA A 171 7.59 -34.61 4.44
CA ALA A 171 7.29 -34.73 3.01
C ALA A 171 8.53 -34.47 2.14
N PHE A 172 9.38 -33.53 2.52
CA PHE A 172 10.61 -33.21 1.82
C PHE A 172 11.63 -34.37 1.87
N VAL A 173 11.82 -34.97 3.05
CA VAL A 173 12.72 -36.11 3.24
C VAL A 173 12.21 -37.35 2.47
N LEU A 174 10.89 -37.61 2.50
CA LEU A 174 10.26 -38.65 1.71
C LEU A 174 10.47 -38.46 0.21
N GLY A 175 10.33 -37.21 -0.28
CA GLY A 175 10.60 -36.86 -1.68
C GLY A 175 12.03 -37.15 -2.11
N ILE A 176 13.01 -36.80 -1.27
CA ILE A 176 14.43 -37.11 -1.52
C ILE A 176 14.66 -38.61 -1.54
N GLY A 177 14.12 -39.35 -0.56
CA GLY A 177 14.26 -40.80 -0.46
C GLY A 177 13.69 -41.53 -1.67
N LEU A 178 12.49 -41.14 -2.11
CA LEU A 178 11.84 -41.71 -3.29
C LEU A 178 12.65 -41.45 -4.56
N THR A 179 13.13 -40.22 -4.72
CA THR A 179 13.96 -39.82 -5.88
C THR A 179 15.26 -40.60 -5.91
N ALA A 180 15.93 -40.76 -4.78
CA ALA A 180 17.16 -41.56 -4.67
C ALA A 180 16.92 -43.07 -4.97
N ALA A 181 15.80 -43.60 -4.50
CA ALA A 181 15.43 -45.03 -4.77
C ALA A 181 15.16 -45.24 -6.27
N LEU A 182 14.44 -44.33 -6.93
CA LEU A 182 14.16 -44.41 -8.36
C LEU A 182 15.44 -44.30 -9.20
N LEU A 183 16.37 -43.44 -8.81
CA LEU A 183 17.67 -43.28 -9.50
C LEU A 183 18.55 -44.51 -9.32
N ARG A 184 18.54 -45.13 -8.14
CA ARG A 184 19.26 -46.43 -7.90
C ARG A 184 18.70 -47.55 -8.74
N ARG A 185 17.36 -47.65 -8.83
CA ARG A 185 16.69 -48.69 -9.62
C ARG A 185 17.03 -48.61 -11.11
N ARG A 186 17.10 -47.36 -11.67
CA ARG A 186 17.51 -47.12 -13.08
C ARG A 186 18.98 -47.47 -13.35
N ARG A 187 19.87 -47.41 -12.33
CA ARG A 187 21.28 -47.77 -12.50
C ARG A 187 21.48 -49.31 -12.51
N SER A 188 20.59 -50.08 -11.88
CA SER A 188 20.67 -51.56 -11.84
C SER A 188 20.18 -52.22 -13.14
N GLU A 189 19.50 -51.47 -14.03
CA GLU A 189 18.96 -52.00 -15.30
C GLU A 189 19.84 -51.64 -16.51
N ALA A 190 21.10 -51.24 -16.31
CA ALA A 190 22.04 -51.07 -17.42
C ALA A 190 22.49 -52.44 -17.92
N PRO A 191 22.09 -52.89 -19.12
CA PRO A 191 22.39 -54.24 -19.61
C PRO A 191 23.88 -54.34 -19.93
N LEU A 192 24.51 -55.42 -19.45
CA LEU A 192 25.80 -55.94 -19.84
C LEU A 192 25.73 -56.44 -21.29
N THR A 193 25.68 -55.55 -22.28
CA THR A 193 25.60 -55.88 -23.69
C THR A 193 26.78 -55.25 -24.44
N SER A 194 28.00 -55.62 -24.08
CA SER A 194 29.18 -55.24 -24.90
C SER A 194 30.33 -56.25 -24.91
N GLU A 195 30.21 -57.39 -24.17
CA GLU A 195 31.35 -58.31 -24.13
C GLU A 195 31.19 -59.55 -25.03
N LYS A 196 30.02 -59.76 -25.64
CA LYS A 196 29.79 -60.99 -26.43
C LYS A 196 30.03 -60.86 -27.93
N VAL A 197 30.41 -59.68 -28.45
CA VAL A 197 30.63 -59.45 -29.90
C VAL A 197 32.09 -59.57 -30.28
N LEU A 198 33.05 -59.51 -29.37
CA LEU A 198 34.48 -59.53 -29.68
C LEU A 198 35.10 -60.92 -29.68
N THR A 199 34.42 -61.99 -29.24
CA THR A 199 34.95 -63.37 -29.26
C THR A 199 34.48 -64.21 -30.45
N ALA A 200 33.55 -63.72 -31.27
CA ALA A 200 33.06 -64.49 -32.45
C ALA A 200 33.86 -64.22 -33.74
N SER A 201 34.76 -63.23 -33.78
CA SER A 201 35.52 -62.86 -35.00
C SER A 201 36.91 -63.46 -35.09
N ARG A 202 37.28 -64.43 -34.25
CA ARG A 202 38.65 -65.03 -34.28
C ARG A 202 38.65 -66.53 -34.48
N ARG A 203 37.77 -67.08 -35.31
CA ARG A 203 37.91 -68.48 -35.81
C ARG A 203 37.42 -68.58 -37.23
N SER A 204 38.27 -68.30 -38.19
CA SER A 204 38.23 -68.88 -39.52
C SER A 204 39.63 -69.32 -39.90
N PRO A 205 39.94 -70.59 -40.05
CA PRO A 205 41.18 -71.06 -40.68
C PRO A 205 41.02 -70.98 -42.18
N LEU A 206 42.08 -70.55 -42.85
CA LEU A 206 42.28 -70.63 -44.28
C LEU A 206 42.76 -72.03 -44.71
N PRO A 207 42.43 -72.52 -45.91
CA PRO A 207 43.02 -73.69 -46.48
C PRO A 207 44.42 -73.47 -46.97
#